data_dfb8da33f5c920ef823895b664979c03
#
_entry.id   dfb8da33f5c920ef823895b664979c03
#
_cell.length_a   1.000
_cell.length_b   1.000
_cell.length_c   1.000
_cell.angle_alpha   90.00
_cell.angle_beta   90.00
_cell.angle_gamma   90.00
#
_symmetry.space_group_name_H-M   'P 1'
#
loop_
_entity.id
_entity.type
_entity.pdbx_description
1 polymer ?
#
loop_
_entity_poly.entity_id
_entity_poly.type
_entity_poly.pdbx_seq_one_letter_code
_entity_poly.pdbx_strand_id
1 'polypeptide(L)'
;MKKRALCALVSLALCVTLAGQAAAAESSVSFVVNGITLAADVPNRVEARTTYVSYWPIVSALYPNATAEWVNGQAEVKADGLTLHIKPGAQYIEANGRYLYVPDGVKCEGYSIMVPIRTLCQALGAGVEWDGTQSTIQITSGRGPILSGEQAYQADVVYWLSRIIYAESGNQPLDGKIAVGNVVLNRVASPRFPNSVYEVIFQRNQFTPAANGSINRTPSAESVVAAKLCLDGANTAGSALYFVNPTVAPGSWASRNRPYVATIGAPAFYG
;
A
#
# COMPACT_ATOMS: atom_id res chain seq x y z
N MET A 1 -65.85 -42.82 -42.96
CA MET A 1 -64.84 -43.64 -42.30
C MET A 1 -63.85 -42.65 -41.58
N LYS A 2 -63.99 -42.47 -40.28
CA LYS A 2 -63.26 -41.47 -39.50
C LYS A 2 -62.25 -42.22 -38.63
N LYS A 3 -60.97 -41.99 -38.87
CA LYS A 3 -59.88 -42.50 -38.03
C LYS A 3 -59.65 -41.48 -36.83
N ARG A 4 -59.86 -41.99 -35.63
CA ARG A 4 -59.57 -41.26 -34.40
C ARG A 4 -58.06 -41.45 -34.04
N ALA A 5 -57.32 -40.40 -33.99
CA ALA A 5 -55.93 -40.36 -33.46
C ALA A 5 -56.01 -40.20 -31.96
N LEU A 6 -55.34 -41.09 -31.24
CA LEU A 6 -55.16 -41.07 -29.77
C LEU A 6 -53.93 -40.29 -29.44
N CYS A 7 -54.09 -39.12 -28.80
CA CYS A 7 -52.99 -38.36 -28.26
C CYS A 7 -52.60 -38.91 -26.90
N ALA A 8 -51.41 -39.48 -26.79
CA ALA A 8 -50.78 -39.82 -25.51
C ALA A 8 -50.10 -38.59 -24.94
N LEU A 9 -50.60 -38.11 -23.79
CA LEU A 9 -49.95 -37.05 -22.96
C LEU A 9 -48.82 -37.69 -22.15
N VAL A 10 -47.58 -37.39 -22.53
CA VAL A 10 -46.41 -37.70 -21.71
C VAL A 10 -46.20 -36.53 -20.74
N SER A 11 -46.53 -36.76 -19.47
CA SER A 11 -46.27 -35.83 -18.40
C SER A 11 -44.78 -35.88 -18.05
N LEU A 12 -44.00 -34.87 -18.52
CA LEU A 12 -42.60 -34.67 -18.14
C LEU A 12 -42.60 -33.94 -16.80
N ALA A 13 -42.35 -34.67 -15.70
CA ALA A 13 -42.13 -34.10 -14.39
C ALA A 13 -40.75 -33.44 -14.38
N LEU A 14 -40.74 -32.09 -14.48
CA LEU A 14 -39.53 -31.27 -14.34
C LEU A 14 -39.18 -31.15 -12.84
N CYS A 15 -38.28 -32.02 -12.34
CA CYS A 15 -37.66 -31.81 -11.02
C CYS A 15 -36.74 -30.60 -11.09
N VAL A 16 -37.25 -29.44 -10.70
CA VAL A 16 -36.44 -28.28 -10.43
C VAL A 16 -35.77 -28.53 -9.07
N THR A 17 -34.52 -29.00 -9.10
CA THR A 17 -33.63 -28.95 -7.95
C THR A 17 -33.25 -27.47 -7.72
N LEU A 18 -33.90 -26.83 -6.77
CA LEU A 18 -33.38 -25.58 -6.18
C LEU A 18 -32.06 -25.91 -5.50
N ALA A 19 -30.95 -25.77 -6.23
CA ALA A 19 -29.68 -25.62 -5.62
C ALA A 19 -29.72 -24.24 -4.88
N GLY A 20 -30.03 -24.28 -3.61
CA GLY A 20 -29.86 -23.13 -2.75
C GLY A 20 -28.39 -22.73 -2.78
N GLN A 21 -28.06 -21.69 -3.54
CA GLN A 21 -26.83 -20.97 -3.31
C GLN A 21 -26.93 -20.43 -1.88
N ALA A 22 -26.24 -21.07 -0.95
CA ALA A 22 -25.91 -20.46 0.31
C ALA A 22 -25.04 -19.25 -0.06
N ALA A 23 -25.66 -18.08 -0.16
CA ALA A 23 -24.92 -16.84 -0.09
C ALA A 23 -24.12 -16.94 1.22
N ALA A 24 -22.81 -17.05 1.11
CA ALA A 24 -21.93 -16.88 2.26
C ALA A 24 -22.35 -15.52 2.85
N ALA A 25 -22.87 -15.53 4.06
CA ALA A 25 -23.17 -14.32 4.80
C ALA A 25 -21.82 -13.56 4.86
N GLU A 26 -21.72 -12.48 4.10
CA GLU A 26 -20.60 -11.55 4.27
C GLU A 26 -20.67 -11.16 5.76
N SER A 27 -19.66 -11.58 6.52
CA SER A 27 -19.55 -11.22 7.92
C SER A 27 -19.38 -9.71 7.93
N SER A 28 -20.46 -8.98 8.16
CA SER A 28 -20.45 -7.53 8.22
C SER A 28 -19.57 -7.13 9.39
N VAL A 29 -18.39 -6.60 9.05
CA VAL A 29 -17.48 -6.02 10.04
C VAL A 29 -18.11 -4.73 10.53
N SER A 30 -18.28 -4.59 11.84
CA SER A 30 -18.72 -3.35 12.46
C SER A 30 -17.53 -2.48 12.88
N PHE A 31 -17.74 -1.17 12.93
CA PHE A 31 -16.71 -0.20 13.31
C PHE A 31 -17.14 0.56 14.55
N VAL A 32 -16.25 0.61 15.52
CA VAL A 32 -16.44 1.40 16.75
C VAL A 32 -15.33 2.44 16.84
N VAL A 33 -15.69 3.70 16.89
CA VAL A 33 -14.76 4.83 17.01
C VAL A 33 -14.95 5.48 18.36
N ASN A 34 -13.94 5.48 19.22
CA ASN A 34 -13.98 6.02 20.58
C ASN A 34 -15.16 5.48 21.41
N GLY A 35 -15.49 4.20 21.26
CA GLY A 35 -16.62 3.57 21.95
C GLY A 35 -18.00 3.78 21.31
N ILE A 36 -18.08 4.53 20.20
CA ILE A 36 -19.32 4.79 19.47
C ILE A 36 -19.36 3.90 18.23
N THR A 37 -20.38 3.05 18.12
CA THR A 37 -20.60 2.22 16.93
C THR A 37 -21.04 3.08 15.77
N LEU A 38 -20.34 2.98 14.64
CA LEU A 38 -20.74 3.63 13.40
C LEU A 38 -21.97 2.93 12.78
N ALA A 39 -22.59 3.59 11.81
CA ALA A 39 -23.69 3.02 11.05
C ALA A 39 -23.30 1.65 10.45
N ALA A 40 -24.24 0.73 10.38
CA ALA A 40 -24.00 -0.65 9.93
C ALA A 40 -23.66 -0.74 8.44
N ASP A 41 -23.90 0.32 7.68
CA ASP A 41 -23.72 0.41 6.24
C ASP A 41 -22.38 1.08 5.83
N VAL A 42 -21.40 1.19 6.75
CA VAL A 42 -20.06 1.67 6.39
C VAL A 42 -19.46 0.72 5.35
N PRO A 43 -19.24 1.19 4.10
CA PRO A 43 -18.71 0.35 3.06
C PRO A 43 -17.34 -0.21 3.45
N ASN A 44 -17.21 -1.52 3.43
CA ASN A 44 -15.97 -2.20 3.76
C ASN A 44 -15.85 -3.52 3.00
N ARG A 45 -14.61 -4.00 2.85
CA ARG A 45 -14.31 -5.25 2.17
C ARG A 45 -13.00 -5.84 2.69
N VAL A 46 -12.99 -7.14 2.91
CA VAL A 46 -11.76 -7.88 3.23
C VAL A 46 -11.20 -8.51 1.97
N GLU A 47 -9.96 -8.17 1.63
CA GLU A 47 -9.24 -8.69 0.47
C GLU A 47 -7.81 -9.04 0.88
N ALA A 48 -7.36 -10.27 0.60
CA ALA A 48 -6.00 -10.72 0.91
C ALA A 48 -5.52 -10.39 2.34
N ARG A 49 -6.39 -10.57 3.35
CA ARG A 49 -6.17 -10.24 4.78
C ARG A 49 -6.12 -8.74 5.10
N THR A 50 -6.46 -7.89 4.16
CA THR A 50 -6.54 -6.45 4.35
C THR A 50 -8.00 -6.02 4.37
N THR A 51 -8.41 -5.33 5.43
CA THR A 51 -9.73 -4.70 5.47
C THR A 51 -9.63 -3.31 4.83
N TYR A 52 -10.28 -3.16 3.70
CA TYR A 52 -10.53 -1.86 3.07
C TYR A 52 -11.80 -1.27 3.64
N VAL A 53 -11.82 0.03 3.86
CA VAL A 53 -12.96 0.78 4.38
C VAL A 53 -13.13 2.08 3.63
N SER A 54 -14.37 2.53 3.45
CA SER A 54 -14.63 3.89 3.00
C SER A 54 -13.98 4.89 3.96
N TYR A 55 -13.13 5.77 3.44
CA TYR A 55 -12.33 6.65 4.29
C TYR A 55 -13.19 7.65 5.07
N TRP A 56 -14.27 8.18 4.46
CA TRP A 56 -15.02 9.32 5.00
C TRP A 56 -15.75 9.05 6.33
N PRO A 57 -16.46 7.93 6.51
CA PRO A 57 -17.09 7.63 7.80
C PRO A 57 -16.11 7.60 8.97
N ILE A 58 -14.89 7.10 8.74
CA ILE A 58 -13.85 7.03 9.77
C ILE A 58 -13.26 8.42 10.03
N VAL A 59 -12.95 9.17 8.97
CA VAL A 59 -12.42 10.53 9.09
C VAL A 59 -13.39 11.43 9.84
N SER A 60 -14.67 11.45 9.43
CA SER A 60 -15.69 12.32 10.05
C SER A 60 -15.99 11.98 11.50
N ALA A 61 -15.85 10.69 11.87
CA ALA A 61 -16.02 10.27 13.27
C ALA A 61 -14.84 10.68 14.16
N LEU A 62 -13.59 10.67 13.63
CA LEU A 62 -12.40 11.10 14.36
C LEU A 62 -12.20 12.62 14.35
N TYR A 63 -12.61 13.28 13.27
CA TYR A 63 -12.45 14.71 13.02
C TYR A 63 -13.79 15.31 12.56
N PRO A 64 -14.71 15.64 13.51
CA PRO A 64 -16.07 16.10 13.16
C PRO A 64 -16.14 17.37 12.31
N ASN A 65 -15.10 18.21 12.36
CA ASN A 65 -14.99 19.44 11.57
C ASN A 65 -14.22 19.24 10.24
N ALA A 66 -13.90 18.00 9.88
CA ALA A 66 -13.21 17.72 8.63
C ALA A 66 -14.09 18.09 7.43
N THR A 67 -13.43 18.57 6.37
CA THR A 67 -14.04 18.81 5.06
C THR A 67 -13.36 17.93 4.02
N ALA A 68 -14.09 17.54 2.99
CA ALA A 68 -13.57 16.78 1.88
C ALA A 68 -14.02 17.37 0.55
N GLU A 69 -13.10 17.55 -0.37
CA GLU A 69 -13.34 18.05 -1.72
C GLU A 69 -12.73 17.10 -2.74
N TRP A 70 -13.31 17.09 -3.94
CA TRP A 70 -12.74 16.34 -5.07
C TRP A 70 -11.91 17.28 -5.94
N VAL A 71 -10.58 17.12 -5.92
CA VAL A 71 -9.63 17.99 -6.61
C VAL A 71 -8.66 17.17 -7.44
N ASN A 72 -8.51 17.48 -8.72
CA ASN A 72 -7.54 16.84 -9.62
C ASN A 72 -7.56 15.30 -9.62
N GLY A 73 -8.76 14.70 -9.51
CA GLY A 73 -8.92 13.25 -9.53
C GLY A 73 -8.56 12.53 -8.23
N GLN A 74 -8.58 13.24 -7.10
CA GLN A 74 -8.37 12.71 -5.76
C GLN A 74 -9.28 13.37 -4.74
N ALA A 75 -9.53 12.69 -3.62
CA ALA A 75 -10.12 13.31 -2.46
C ALA A 75 -9.04 14.10 -1.70
N GLU A 76 -9.32 15.36 -1.42
CA GLU A 76 -8.55 16.22 -0.52
C GLU A 76 -9.36 16.45 0.75
N VAL A 77 -8.83 16.00 1.89
CA VAL A 77 -9.45 16.16 3.21
C VAL A 77 -8.65 17.16 4.02
N LYS A 78 -9.35 18.08 4.66
CA LYS A 78 -8.78 19.06 5.60
C LYS A 78 -9.45 18.93 6.96
N ALA A 79 -8.63 18.83 8.00
CA ALA A 79 -9.04 18.85 9.41
C ALA A 79 -7.93 19.50 10.24
N ASP A 80 -8.17 19.67 11.55
CA ASP A 80 -7.17 20.25 12.45
C ASP A 80 -5.84 19.46 12.40
N GLY A 81 -4.79 20.13 11.91
CA GLY A 81 -3.45 19.55 11.76
C GLY A 81 -3.34 18.46 10.69
N LEU A 82 -4.36 18.25 9.85
CA LEU A 82 -4.39 17.21 8.83
C LEU A 82 -4.73 17.77 7.44
N THR A 83 -3.86 17.47 6.49
CA THR A 83 -4.17 17.48 5.06
C THR A 83 -3.96 16.07 4.54
N LEU A 84 -5.01 15.45 3.97
CA LEU A 84 -4.96 14.06 3.49
C LEU A 84 -5.40 14.01 2.03
N HIS A 85 -4.58 13.40 1.19
CA HIS A 85 -4.87 13.18 -0.23
C HIS A 85 -5.03 11.69 -0.50
N ILE A 86 -6.15 11.32 -1.10
CA ILE A 86 -6.48 9.92 -1.43
C ILE A 86 -6.88 9.85 -2.90
N LYS A 87 -6.02 9.26 -3.71
CA LYS A 87 -6.23 9.11 -5.15
C LYS A 87 -6.59 7.65 -5.49
N PRO A 88 -7.76 7.37 -6.08
CA PRO A 88 -8.10 6.04 -6.57
C PRO A 88 -7.03 5.48 -7.50
N GLY A 89 -6.68 4.21 -7.32
CA GLY A 89 -5.65 3.51 -8.08
C GLY A 89 -4.21 3.80 -7.66
N ALA A 90 -3.94 4.80 -6.80
CA ALA A 90 -2.60 5.04 -6.29
C ALA A 90 -2.19 3.98 -5.27
N GLN A 91 -0.91 3.59 -5.28
CA GLN A 91 -0.32 2.67 -4.30
C GLN A 91 0.10 3.36 -2.99
N TYR A 92 -0.47 4.51 -2.70
CA TYR A 92 -0.24 5.25 -1.45
C TYR A 92 -1.37 6.25 -1.18
N ILE A 93 -1.46 6.68 0.08
CA ILE A 93 -2.14 7.91 0.47
C ILE A 93 -1.10 8.91 0.98
N GLU A 94 -1.37 10.20 0.85
CA GLU A 94 -0.50 11.24 1.37
C GLU A 94 -1.20 11.93 2.55
N ALA A 95 -0.51 12.01 3.68
CA ALA A 95 -0.98 12.70 4.87
C ALA A 95 0.11 13.64 5.41
N ASN A 96 -0.15 14.95 5.45
CA ASN A 96 0.78 15.98 5.91
C ASN A 96 2.17 15.91 5.24
N GLY A 97 2.21 15.57 3.94
CA GLY A 97 3.47 15.41 3.18
C GLY A 97 4.23 14.10 3.46
N ARG A 98 3.64 13.17 4.23
CA ARG A 98 4.10 11.80 4.39
C ARG A 98 3.31 10.87 3.47
N TYR A 99 3.98 9.81 3.03
CA TYR A 99 3.42 8.87 2.05
C TYR A 99 3.29 7.49 2.66
N LEU A 100 2.06 7.01 2.77
CA LEU A 100 1.75 5.73 3.40
C LEU A 100 1.36 4.70 2.35
N TYR A 101 2.08 3.60 2.32
CA TYR A 101 1.99 2.60 1.26
C TYR A 101 0.67 1.81 1.29
N VAL A 102 0.10 1.60 0.11
CA VAL A 102 -1.08 0.78 -0.16
C VAL A 102 -0.73 -0.19 -1.29
N PRO A 103 -0.21 -1.39 -1.00
CA PRO A 103 0.33 -2.33 -1.98
C PRO A 103 -0.61 -2.62 -3.15
N ASP A 104 -1.87 -2.94 -2.83
CA ASP A 104 -2.90 -3.30 -3.82
C ASP A 104 -3.68 -2.09 -4.35
N GLY A 105 -3.19 -0.87 -4.07
CA GLY A 105 -3.78 0.40 -4.48
C GLY A 105 -5.04 0.80 -3.71
N VAL A 106 -5.32 2.08 -3.75
CA VAL A 106 -6.57 2.68 -3.29
C VAL A 106 -7.69 2.22 -4.21
N LYS A 107 -8.75 1.65 -3.65
CA LYS A 107 -9.89 1.11 -4.41
C LYS A 107 -11.01 2.15 -4.56
N CYS A 108 -11.90 1.91 -5.51
CA CYS A 108 -13.12 2.67 -5.67
C CYS A 108 -14.28 1.68 -5.87
N GLU A 109 -15.29 1.74 -5.01
CA GLU A 109 -16.51 0.93 -5.10
C GLU A 109 -17.74 1.83 -5.10
N GLY A 110 -18.43 1.88 -6.22
CA GLY A 110 -19.50 2.85 -6.42
C GLY A 110 -18.99 4.28 -6.24
N TYR A 111 -19.48 4.97 -5.24
CA TYR A 111 -19.05 6.33 -4.88
C TYR A 111 -18.08 6.36 -3.69
N SER A 112 -17.67 5.21 -3.18
CA SER A 112 -16.79 5.12 -2.02
C SER A 112 -15.35 4.90 -2.41
N ILE A 113 -14.45 5.73 -1.87
CA ILE A 113 -13.00 5.51 -1.98
C ILE A 113 -12.59 4.66 -0.78
N MET A 114 -12.02 3.50 -1.08
CA MET A 114 -11.68 2.47 -0.11
C MET A 114 -10.19 2.42 0.11
N VAL A 115 -9.76 2.49 1.37
CA VAL A 115 -8.35 2.41 1.77
C VAL A 115 -8.18 1.36 2.87
N PRO A 116 -6.97 0.75 3.00
CA PRO A 116 -6.71 -0.14 4.11
C PRO A 116 -6.89 0.58 5.45
N ILE A 117 -7.69 -0.02 6.35
CA ILE A 117 -8.04 0.63 7.63
C ILE A 117 -6.81 1.00 8.47
N ARG A 118 -5.76 0.15 8.47
CA ARG A 118 -4.54 0.43 9.23
C ARG A 118 -3.78 1.62 8.67
N THR A 119 -3.67 1.73 7.34
CA THR A 119 -3.03 2.86 6.66
C THR A 119 -3.80 4.15 6.90
N LEU A 120 -5.15 4.08 6.86
CA LEU A 120 -6.00 5.23 7.18
C LEU A 120 -5.81 5.68 8.64
N CYS A 121 -5.90 4.75 9.61
CA CYS A 121 -5.70 5.06 11.02
C CYS A 121 -4.30 5.62 11.31
N GLN A 122 -3.26 5.13 10.63
CA GLN A 122 -1.91 5.70 10.72
C GLN A 122 -1.87 7.17 10.28
N ALA A 123 -2.51 7.51 9.15
CA ALA A 123 -2.62 8.89 8.68
C ALA A 123 -3.35 9.79 9.68
N LEU A 124 -4.41 9.25 10.28
CA LEU A 124 -5.26 9.96 11.25
C LEU A 124 -4.67 9.99 12.66
N GLY A 125 -3.53 9.32 12.90
CA GLY A 125 -2.92 9.19 14.22
C GLY A 125 -3.78 8.43 15.22
N ALA A 126 -4.59 7.48 14.74
CA ALA A 126 -5.50 6.65 15.54
C ALA A 126 -4.95 5.23 15.71
N GLY A 127 -5.25 4.62 16.85
CA GLY A 127 -5.08 3.19 17.08
C GLY A 127 -6.18 2.38 16.39
N VAL A 128 -5.88 1.14 15.96
CA VAL A 128 -6.85 0.22 15.38
C VAL A 128 -6.59 -1.20 15.85
N GLU A 129 -7.64 -1.85 16.39
CA GLU A 129 -7.60 -3.22 16.90
C GLU A 129 -8.78 -4.02 16.35
N TRP A 130 -8.58 -5.33 16.20
CA TRP A 130 -9.62 -6.27 15.81
C TRP A 130 -10.14 -7.03 17.02
N ASP A 131 -11.44 -6.93 17.29
CA ASP A 131 -12.14 -7.77 18.25
C ASP A 131 -12.82 -8.93 17.50
N GLY A 132 -12.17 -10.10 17.54
CA GLY A 132 -12.68 -11.31 16.88
C GLY A 132 -13.92 -11.91 17.56
N THR A 133 -14.22 -11.56 18.81
CA THR A 133 -15.41 -12.06 19.52
C THR A 133 -16.67 -11.35 19.06
N GLN A 134 -16.54 -10.07 18.71
CA GLN A 134 -17.65 -9.22 18.28
C GLN A 134 -17.63 -8.94 16.76
N SER A 135 -16.64 -9.45 16.03
CA SER A 135 -16.40 -9.12 14.62
C SER A 135 -16.37 -7.60 14.39
N THR A 136 -15.63 -6.90 15.25
CA THR A 136 -15.62 -5.44 15.33
C THR A 136 -14.21 -4.89 15.20
N ILE A 137 -14.06 -3.81 14.43
CA ILE A 137 -12.84 -3.01 14.38
C ILE A 137 -12.99 -1.85 15.36
N GLN A 138 -12.14 -1.85 16.39
CA GLN A 138 -12.07 -0.80 17.40
C GLN A 138 -11.03 0.24 16.95
N ILE A 139 -11.46 1.52 16.86
CA ILE A 139 -10.63 2.65 16.48
C ILE A 139 -10.61 3.64 17.63
N THR A 140 -9.41 4.01 18.06
CA THR A 140 -9.22 4.92 19.18
C THR A 140 -8.41 6.13 18.75
N SER A 141 -8.89 7.34 19.02
CA SER A 141 -8.14 8.58 18.79
C SER A 141 -6.79 8.56 19.49
N GLY A 142 -5.76 8.98 18.80
CA GLY A 142 -4.44 9.21 19.39
C GLY A 142 -4.22 10.66 19.82
N ARG A 143 -2.98 11.13 19.72
CA ARG A 143 -2.58 12.51 20.10
C ARG A 143 -2.76 13.53 18.98
N GLY A 144 -3.44 13.18 17.93
CA GLY A 144 -3.62 13.97 16.71
C GLY A 144 -3.08 13.26 15.48
N PRO A 145 -3.20 13.86 14.29
CA PRO A 145 -2.79 13.23 13.04
C PRO A 145 -1.28 13.00 12.98
N ILE A 146 -0.86 12.23 11.98
CA ILE A 146 0.55 11.97 11.71
C ILE A 146 1.35 13.28 11.59
N LEU A 147 2.56 13.32 12.16
CA LEU A 147 3.47 14.46 12.03
C LEU A 147 3.71 14.81 10.56
N SER A 148 4.00 16.08 10.26
CA SER A 148 4.31 16.48 8.90
C SER A 148 5.60 15.84 8.38
N GLY A 149 5.71 15.72 7.05
CA GLY A 149 6.93 15.24 6.42
C GLY A 149 8.15 16.09 6.73
N GLU A 150 7.98 17.41 6.93
CA GLU A 150 9.06 18.32 7.34
C GLU A 150 9.59 18.01 8.74
N GLN A 151 8.73 17.55 9.64
CA GLN A 151 9.10 17.16 10.99
C GLN A 151 9.64 15.72 11.08
N ALA A 152 9.19 14.84 10.19
CA ALA A 152 9.49 13.41 10.26
C ALA A 152 10.74 13.02 9.46
N TYR A 153 11.01 13.68 8.34
CA TYR A 153 12.11 13.32 7.46
C TYR A 153 13.33 14.20 7.66
N GLN A 154 14.50 13.57 7.69
CA GLN A 154 15.78 14.28 7.55
C GLN A 154 15.96 14.65 6.07
N ALA A 155 16.13 15.93 5.78
CA ALA A 155 16.16 16.44 4.40
C ALA A 155 17.30 15.86 3.56
N ASP A 156 18.48 15.65 4.16
CA ASP A 156 19.64 15.02 3.52
C ASP A 156 19.40 13.54 3.21
N VAL A 157 18.68 12.81 4.07
CA VAL A 157 18.30 11.41 3.83
C VAL A 157 17.36 11.33 2.64
N VAL A 158 16.31 12.15 2.58
CA VAL A 158 15.41 12.20 1.41
C VAL A 158 16.17 12.59 0.15
N TYR A 159 17.07 13.57 0.25
CA TYR A 159 17.89 14.05 -0.86
C TYR A 159 18.71 12.94 -1.50
N TRP A 160 19.46 12.17 -0.72
CA TRP A 160 20.32 11.12 -1.25
C TRP A 160 19.56 9.86 -1.63
N LEU A 161 18.59 9.45 -0.82
CA LEU A 161 17.78 8.25 -1.08
C LEU A 161 16.98 8.39 -2.38
N SER A 162 16.36 9.54 -2.61
CA SER A 162 15.59 9.76 -3.85
C SER A 162 16.48 9.74 -5.11
N ARG A 163 17.71 10.25 -5.01
CA ARG A 163 18.66 10.26 -6.12
C ARG A 163 19.19 8.90 -6.48
N ILE A 164 19.54 8.08 -5.48
CA ILE A 164 20.01 6.72 -5.75
C ILE A 164 18.87 5.85 -6.30
N ILE A 165 17.65 5.98 -5.77
CA ILE A 165 16.46 5.32 -6.32
C ILE A 165 16.27 5.70 -7.79
N TYR A 166 16.36 6.99 -8.11
CA TYR A 166 16.20 7.46 -9.49
C TYR A 166 17.30 6.92 -10.40
N ALA A 167 18.54 6.94 -9.98
CA ALA A 167 19.69 6.53 -10.78
C ALA A 167 19.71 5.01 -11.04
N GLU A 168 19.27 4.18 -10.09
CA GLU A 168 19.28 2.72 -10.21
C GLU A 168 17.96 2.15 -10.77
N SER A 169 16.82 2.83 -10.54
CA SER A 169 15.50 2.29 -10.85
C SER A 169 14.52 3.29 -11.46
N GLY A 170 15.00 4.37 -12.06
CA GLY A 170 14.14 5.44 -12.59
C GLY A 170 13.04 4.98 -13.57
N ASN A 171 13.29 3.91 -14.32
CA ASN A 171 12.36 3.30 -15.27
C ASN A 171 11.55 2.11 -14.70
N GLN A 172 11.75 1.75 -13.42
CA GLN A 172 11.01 0.68 -12.78
C GLN A 172 9.66 1.18 -12.26
N PRO A 173 8.65 0.28 -12.06
CA PRO A 173 7.42 0.62 -11.35
C PRO A 173 7.73 1.02 -9.90
N LEU A 174 6.75 1.61 -9.21
CA LEU A 174 6.89 2.13 -7.85
C LEU A 174 7.47 1.09 -6.88
N ASP A 175 6.98 -0.15 -6.94
CA ASP A 175 7.48 -1.25 -6.09
C ASP A 175 8.97 -1.54 -6.30
N GLY A 176 9.45 -1.45 -7.55
CA GLY A 176 10.86 -1.60 -7.88
C GLY A 176 11.72 -0.45 -7.36
N LYS A 177 11.18 0.79 -7.37
CA LYS A 177 11.82 1.95 -6.77
C LYS A 177 11.90 1.82 -5.24
N ILE A 178 10.80 1.40 -4.59
CA ILE A 178 10.77 1.10 -3.15
C ILE A 178 11.80 0.02 -2.83
N ALA A 179 11.87 -1.06 -3.62
CA ALA A 179 12.80 -2.16 -3.39
C ALA A 179 14.27 -1.71 -3.38
N VAL A 180 14.68 -0.84 -4.30
CA VAL A 180 16.03 -0.26 -4.31
C VAL A 180 16.26 0.59 -3.06
N GLY A 181 15.29 1.41 -2.66
CA GLY A 181 15.36 2.19 -1.42
C GLY A 181 15.48 1.30 -0.18
N ASN A 182 14.73 0.20 -0.14
CA ASN A 182 14.81 -0.78 0.96
C ASN A 182 16.22 -1.40 1.08
N VAL A 183 16.87 -1.74 -0.04
CA VAL A 183 18.25 -2.27 0.02
C VAL A 183 19.19 -1.26 0.68
N VAL A 184 19.08 0.03 0.36
CA VAL A 184 19.89 1.08 1.02
C VAL A 184 19.60 1.13 2.52
N LEU A 185 18.33 1.18 2.92
CA LEU A 185 17.93 1.27 4.33
C LEU A 185 18.26 -0.03 5.10
N ASN A 186 18.11 -1.19 4.49
CA ASN A 186 18.52 -2.48 5.07
C ASN A 186 20.03 -2.54 5.31
N ARG A 187 20.83 -1.97 4.40
CA ARG A 187 22.27 -1.85 4.61
C ARG A 187 22.60 -0.94 5.77
N VAL A 188 21.95 0.23 5.89
CA VAL A 188 22.10 1.13 7.03
C VAL A 188 21.79 0.43 8.35
N ALA A 189 20.77 -0.42 8.38
CA ALA A 189 20.38 -1.19 9.57
C ALA A 189 21.29 -2.40 9.84
N SER A 190 22.14 -2.80 8.89
CA SER A 190 22.99 -3.98 9.01
C SER A 190 24.39 -3.63 9.54
N PRO A 191 24.91 -4.35 10.54
CA PRO A 191 26.26 -4.11 11.06
C PRO A 191 27.38 -4.40 10.05
N ARG A 192 27.06 -4.96 8.89
CA ARG A 192 28.02 -5.24 7.80
C ARG A 192 28.30 -4.05 6.88
N PHE A 193 27.56 -2.96 7.03
CA PHE A 193 27.60 -1.78 6.19
C PHE A 193 27.71 -0.51 7.03
N PRO A 194 28.03 0.64 6.42
CA PRO A 194 27.98 1.94 7.11
C PRO A 194 26.57 2.24 7.66
N ASN A 195 26.50 3.08 8.67
CA ASN A 195 25.27 3.36 9.43
C ASN A 195 24.51 4.63 8.97
N SER A 196 24.84 5.16 7.80
CA SER A 196 24.12 6.30 7.21
C SER A 196 23.81 6.05 5.73
N VAL A 197 22.72 6.67 5.25
CA VAL A 197 22.32 6.58 3.83
C VAL A 197 23.42 7.09 2.91
N TYR A 198 24.04 8.24 3.28
CA TYR A 198 25.14 8.80 2.51
C TYR A 198 26.32 7.84 2.39
N GLU A 199 26.81 7.31 3.50
CA GLU A 199 27.98 6.43 3.52
C GLU A 199 27.72 5.10 2.80
N VAL A 200 26.51 4.53 2.92
CA VAL A 200 26.11 3.34 2.17
C VAL A 200 26.12 3.59 0.67
N ILE A 201 25.61 4.73 0.22
CA ILE A 201 25.56 5.10 -1.20
C ILE A 201 26.97 5.33 -1.75
N PHE A 202 27.83 6.03 -1.02
CA PHE A 202 29.18 6.39 -1.47
C PHE A 202 30.25 5.37 -1.07
N GLN A 203 29.85 4.24 -0.49
CA GLN A 203 30.77 3.14 -0.20
C GLN A 203 31.42 2.65 -1.51
N ARG A 204 32.75 2.52 -1.49
CA ARG A 204 33.53 2.15 -2.68
C ARG A 204 32.99 0.90 -3.35
N ASN A 205 32.79 0.95 -4.68
CA ASN A 205 32.36 -0.16 -5.54
C ASN A 205 30.95 -0.71 -5.24
N GLN A 206 30.08 0.05 -4.56
CA GLN A 206 28.70 -0.41 -4.28
C GLN A 206 27.68 0.11 -5.29
N PHE A 207 27.74 1.40 -5.62
CA PHE A 207 26.77 2.01 -6.55
C PHE A 207 27.50 2.77 -7.66
N THR A 208 27.33 2.29 -8.90
CA THR A 208 27.91 2.92 -10.09
C THR A 208 27.51 4.39 -10.24
N PRO A 209 26.25 4.80 -9.99
CA PRO A 209 25.86 6.19 -10.06
C PRO A 209 26.63 7.13 -9.12
N ALA A 210 27.02 6.66 -7.95
CA ALA A 210 27.84 7.42 -7.02
C ALA A 210 29.28 7.62 -7.58
N ALA A 211 29.84 6.59 -8.21
CA ALA A 211 31.19 6.63 -8.77
C ALA A 211 31.31 7.48 -10.04
N ASN A 212 30.28 7.47 -10.92
CA ASN A 212 30.31 8.17 -12.21
C ASN A 212 29.60 9.55 -12.17
N GLY A 213 29.08 9.97 -11.01
CA GLY A 213 28.41 11.25 -10.84
C GLY A 213 26.95 11.31 -11.36
N SER A 214 26.40 10.24 -11.92
CA SER A 214 25.01 10.25 -12.41
C SER A 214 23.95 10.38 -11.30
N ILE A 215 24.33 10.13 -10.05
CA ILE A 215 23.53 10.37 -8.86
C ILE A 215 23.15 11.86 -8.67
N ASN A 216 23.90 12.79 -9.27
CA ASN A 216 23.61 14.21 -9.16
C ASN A 216 22.45 14.70 -10.04
N ARG A 217 21.87 13.82 -10.85
CA ARG A 217 20.67 14.15 -11.64
C ARG A 217 19.50 14.44 -10.72
N THR A 218 18.63 15.38 -11.15
CA THR A 218 17.39 15.65 -10.44
C THR A 218 16.49 14.40 -10.45
N PRO A 219 16.06 13.88 -9.30
CA PRO A 219 15.18 12.73 -9.25
C PRO A 219 13.79 13.07 -9.77
N SER A 220 13.08 12.08 -10.31
CA SER A 220 11.67 12.24 -10.62
C SER A 220 10.82 12.40 -9.36
N ALA A 221 9.65 13.04 -9.49
CA ALA A 221 8.70 13.16 -8.37
C ALA A 221 8.35 11.78 -7.77
N GLU A 222 8.18 10.75 -8.61
CA GLU A 222 7.89 9.39 -8.15
C GLU A 222 9.07 8.76 -7.38
N SER A 223 10.32 9.09 -7.72
CA SER A 223 11.48 8.62 -6.95
C SER A 223 11.58 9.30 -5.57
N VAL A 224 11.14 10.56 -5.47
CA VAL A 224 11.01 11.25 -4.17
C VAL A 224 9.89 10.61 -3.33
N VAL A 225 8.75 10.31 -3.94
CA VAL A 225 7.65 9.57 -3.29
C VAL A 225 8.14 8.20 -2.81
N ALA A 226 8.85 7.43 -3.66
CA ALA A 226 9.40 6.13 -3.28
C ALA A 226 10.37 6.22 -2.08
N ALA A 227 11.23 7.24 -2.03
CA ALA A 227 12.13 7.47 -0.90
C ALA A 227 11.34 7.73 0.40
N LYS A 228 10.33 8.59 0.34
CA LYS A 228 9.44 8.87 1.49
C LYS A 228 8.64 7.65 1.92
N LEU A 229 8.12 6.86 0.98
CA LEU A 229 7.45 5.59 1.26
C LEU A 229 8.37 4.62 2.01
N CYS A 230 9.64 4.47 1.59
CA CYS A 230 10.61 3.65 2.29
C CYS A 230 10.84 4.14 3.73
N LEU A 231 10.96 5.45 3.93
CA LEU A 231 11.15 6.06 5.26
C LEU A 231 9.90 5.92 6.15
N ASP A 232 8.72 5.76 5.55
CA ASP A 232 7.46 5.46 6.25
C ASP A 232 7.18 3.96 6.38
N GLY A 233 8.18 3.12 6.10
CA GLY A 233 8.12 1.68 6.36
C GLY A 233 7.62 0.82 5.21
N ALA A 234 7.40 1.40 4.01
CA ALA A 234 7.11 0.58 2.83
C ALA A 234 8.28 -0.36 2.54
N ASN A 235 7.98 -1.65 2.43
CA ASN A 235 8.99 -2.67 2.18
C ASN A 235 8.50 -3.69 1.16
N THR A 236 9.09 -3.66 -0.03
CA THR A 236 8.82 -4.62 -1.11
C THR A 236 9.95 -5.63 -1.29
N ALA A 237 11.15 -5.33 -0.80
CA ALA A 237 12.35 -6.18 -0.94
C ALA A 237 12.68 -7.02 0.30
N GLY A 238 11.82 -7.00 1.34
CA GLY A 238 12.08 -7.73 2.59
C GLY A 238 13.43 -7.33 3.22
N SER A 239 14.26 -8.30 3.55
CA SER A 239 15.58 -8.10 4.16
C SER A 239 16.72 -8.05 3.14
N ALA A 240 16.44 -7.84 1.84
CA ALA A 240 17.45 -7.86 0.80
C ALA A 240 18.53 -6.80 1.01
N LEU A 241 19.79 -7.19 0.80
CA LEU A 241 20.97 -6.34 0.91
C LEU A 241 21.66 -6.12 -0.44
N TYR A 242 21.25 -6.90 -1.46
CA TYR A 242 21.83 -6.87 -2.81
C TYR A 242 20.71 -6.95 -3.84
N PHE A 243 20.94 -6.32 -4.98
CA PHE A 243 20.10 -6.51 -6.17
C PHE A 243 20.95 -6.55 -7.42
N VAL A 244 20.44 -7.20 -8.44
CA VAL A 244 21.09 -7.31 -9.75
C VAL A 244 20.03 -7.54 -10.82
N ASN A 245 20.21 -6.95 -11.98
CA ASN A 245 19.42 -7.32 -13.14
C ASN A 245 20.02 -8.61 -13.76
N PRO A 246 19.34 -9.77 -13.67
CA PRO A 246 19.89 -11.04 -14.14
C PRO A 246 20.05 -11.08 -15.66
N THR A 247 19.33 -10.28 -16.42
CA THR A 247 19.47 -10.16 -17.87
C THR A 247 20.80 -9.45 -18.24
N VAL A 248 21.22 -8.47 -17.42
CA VAL A 248 22.44 -7.69 -17.66
C VAL A 248 23.67 -8.37 -17.08
N ALA A 249 23.53 -9.00 -15.92
CA ALA A 249 24.62 -9.66 -15.20
C ALA A 249 24.21 -11.08 -14.76
N PRO A 250 24.05 -12.01 -15.72
CA PRO A 250 23.74 -13.40 -15.39
C PRO A 250 24.89 -14.02 -14.59
N GLY A 251 24.57 -14.76 -13.52
CA GLY A 251 25.57 -15.40 -12.66
C GLY A 251 26.43 -14.41 -11.87
N SER A 252 25.86 -13.28 -11.45
CA SER A 252 26.52 -12.31 -10.57
C SER A 252 26.98 -12.94 -9.25
N TRP A 253 27.90 -12.28 -8.53
CA TRP A 253 28.33 -12.77 -7.22
C TRP A 253 27.16 -12.92 -6.26
N ALA A 254 26.23 -11.96 -6.21
CA ALA A 254 25.06 -12.01 -5.33
C ALA A 254 24.17 -13.20 -5.65
N SER A 255 23.87 -13.46 -6.93
CA SER A 255 23.02 -14.58 -7.34
C SER A 255 23.61 -15.96 -7.02
N ARG A 256 24.93 -16.06 -6.89
CA ARG A 256 25.63 -17.31 -6.56
C ARG A 256 25.89 -17.51 -5.07
N ASN A 257 25.92 -16.42 -4.28
CA ASN A 257 26.43 -16.46 -2.91
C ASN A 257 25.43 -15.96 -1.86
N ARG A 258 24.24 -15.52 -2.29
CA ARG A 258 23.24 -14.95 -1.39
C ARG A 258 21.86 -15.59 -1.61
N PRO A 259 21.07 -15.77 -0.54
CA PRO A 259 19.72 -16.29 -0.68
C PRO A 259 18.86 -15.34 -1.53
N TYR A 260 18.12 -15.89 -2.47
CA TYR A 260 17.13 -15.15 -3.25
C TYR A 260 15.98 -14.70 -2.35
N VAL A 261 15.53 -13.47 -2.51
CA VAL A 261 14.41 -12.88 -1.78
C VAL A 261 13.21 -12.70 -2.69
N ALA A 262 13.37 -11.93 -3.77
CA ALA A 262 12.26 -11.60 -4.69
C ALA A 262 12.81 -11.13 -6.05
N THR A 263 11.94 -11.13 -7.06
CA THR A 263 12.11 -10.36 -8.30
C THR A 263 11.03 -9.30 -8.36
N ILE A 264 11.42 -8.02 -8.49
CA ILE A 264 10.50 -6.88 -8.49
C ILE A 264 10.89 -5.99 -9.66
N GLY A 265 10.02 -5.92 -10.66
CA GLY A 265 10.39 -5.35 -11.95
C GLY A 265 11.48 -6.18 -12.65
N ALA A 266 12.51 -5.54 -13.18
CA ALA A 266 13.62 -6.21 -13.83
C ALA A 266 14.67 -6.78 -12.85
N PRO A 267 15.01 -6.15 -11.70
CA PRO A 267 15.99 -6.66 -10.76
C PRO A 267 15.51 -7.83 -9.92
N ALA A 268 16.45 -8.75 -9.61
CA ALA A 268 16.33 -9.76 -8.56
C ALA A 268 17.06 -9.30 -7.30
N PHE A 269 16.47 -9.55 -6.13
CA PHE A 269 16.93 -9.11 -4.82
C PHE A 269 17.40 -10.29 -3.98
N TYR A 270 18.48 -10.09 -3.20
CA TYR A 270 19.17 -11.11 -2.44
C TYR A 270 19.54 -10.63 -1.02
N GLY A 271 19.54 -11.56 -0.01
CA GLY A 271 19.82 -11.29 1.39
C GLY A 271 21.29 -11.28 1.83
#